data_d373afc47d7fd5be3731da778dcf4b57
#
_entry.id   d373afc47d7fd5be3731da778dcf4b57
#
_cell.length_a   1.000
_cell.length_b   1.000
_cell.length_c   1.000
_cell.angle_alpha   90.00
_cell.angle_beta   90.00
_cell.angle_gamma   90.00
#
_symmetry.space_group_name_H-M   'P 1'
#
loop_
_entity.id
_entity.type
_entity.pdbx_description
1 polymer ?
#
loop_
_entity_poly.entity_id
_entity_poly.type
_entity_poly.pdbx_seq_one_letter_code
_entity_poly.pdbx_strand_id
1 'polypeptide(L)'
;MKDIQELKDLNAKQLWHPMGHPGDLQANAPTIIDRAEGVRIIDLDGHEAVDAVGGLWCANLGYSNNVVKQAISDQLFKLPYYSAFAGTSNAPAIEAAEAVVNFFKEDGMARVFFTSGGSDSVDTAMRMARQYHRLRGQPQRIKYLSLKKGYHGTHFGGASVNGNQRFRTAYEPLLPGCYHLPSPYSYRNPFHESDPAKLAQMVAQAMQDEILFQDPSTIAAFIMEPIQGAGGVIVPDASFMKLARDICNRHGILMISDEVITGFGRTGDWSGARHWGVQPDMMTVAKGITSAYFPVGATLVNATIAEAFESDQSGEGSI
;
A
#
# COMPACT_ATOMS: atom_id res chain seq x y z
N MET A 1 -30.08 -19.83 13.00
CA MET A 1 -29.50 -18.69 12.27
C MET A 1 -30.48 -17.53 12.43
N LYS A 2 -29.96 -16.28 12.48
CA LYS A 2 -30.81 -15.08 12.48
C LYS A 2 -31.51 -14.97 11.13
N ASP A 3 -32.71 -14.38 11.13
CA ASP A 3 -33.42 -14.13 9.87
C ASP A 3 -32.78 -12.94 9.11
N ILE A 4 -33.11 -12.81 7.82
CA ILE A 4 -32.52 -11.80 6.94
C ILE A 4 -32.78 -10.38 7.45
N GLN A 5 -34.01 -10.12 7.98
CA GLN A 5 -34.33 -8.79 8.46
C GLN A 5 -33.57 -8.46 9.75
N GLU A 6 -33.45 -9.42 10.67
CA GLU A 6 -32.59 -9.27 11.85
C GLU A 6 -31.12 -8.98 11.48
N LEU A 7 -30.56 -9.66 10.47
CA LEU A 7 -29.21 -9.38 10.01
C LEU A 7 -29.08 -7.98 9.40
N LYS A 8 -30.04 -7.52 8.60
CA LYS A 8 -30.05 -6.16 8.04
C LYS A 8 -30.13 -5.10 9.16
N ASP A 9 -30.95 -5.32 10.17
CA ASP A 9 -31.08 -4.42 11.31
C ASP A 9 -29.81 -4.33 12.15
N LEU A 10 -29.17 -5.46 12.42
CA LEU A 10 -27.91 -5.53 13.16
C LEU A 10 -26.76 -4.89 12.35
N ASN A 11 -26.70 -5.14 11.05
CA ASN A 11 -25.72 -4.52 10.17
C ASN A 11 -25.82 -2.99 10.21
N ALA A 12 -27.03 -2.45 10.12
CA ALA A 12 -27.27 -1.01 10.17
C ALA A 12 -26.94 -0.37 11.54
N LYS A 13 -27.16 -1.11 12.64
CA LYS A 13 -27.05 -0.56 13.99
C LYS A 13 -25.71 -0.82 14.68
N GLN A 14 -25.07 -1.95 14.40
CA GLN A 14 -23.92 -2.43 15.19
C GLN A 14 -22.61 -2.51 14.39
N LEU A 15 -22.66 -2.69 13.06
CA LEU A 15 -21.48 -2.79 12.24
C LEU A 15 -21.12 -1.42 11.64
N TRP A 16 -19.96 -0.90 12.03
CA TRP A 16 -19.45 0.34 11.47
C TRP A 16 -18.65 0.06 10.18
N HIS A 17 -19.22 0.43 9.06
CA HIS A 17 -18.59 0.24 7.76
C HIS A 17 -17.49 1.29 7.51
N PRO A 18 -16.30 0.88 7.01
CA PRO A 18 -15.28 1.83 6.58
C PRO A 18 -15.87 2.85 5.59
N MET A 19 -15.59 4.13 5.80
CA MET A 19 -16.08 5.25 4.97
C MET A 19 -17.61 5.41 4.89
N GLY A 20 -18.37 4.60 5.62
CA GLY A 20 -19.83 4.72 5.72
C GLY A 20 -20.25 5.71 6.80
N HIS A 21 -21.26 6.55 6.50
CA HIS A 21 -21.89 7.39 7.52
C HIS A 21 -22.99 6.58 8.23
N PRO A 22 -22.95 6.41 9.58
CA PRO A 22 -23.88 5.54 10.30
C PRO A 22 -25.36 5.89 10.08
N GLY A 23 -25.70 7.17 10.00
CA GLY A 23 -27.08 7.61 9.73
C GLY A 23 -27.58 7.21 8.35
N ASP A 24 -26.73 7.28 7.33
CA ASP A 24 -27.08 6.87 5.97
C ASP A 24 -27.25 5.35 5.88
N LEU A 25 -26.41 4.58 6.62
CA LEU A 25 -26.52 3.12 6.68
C LEU A 25 -27.78 2.64 7.39
N GLN A 26 -28.31 3.42 8.33
CA GLN A 26 -29.62 3.13 8.97
C GLN A 26 -30.76 3.41 8.01
N ALA A 27 -30.68 4.47 7.19
CA ALA A 27 -31.69 4.81 6.20
C ALA A 27 -31.69 3.90 4.98
N ASN A 28 -30.47 3.47 4.57
CA ASN A 28 -30.24 2.65 3.40
C ASN A 28 -29.30 1.50 3.78
N ALA A 29 -29.85 0.40 4.27
CA ALA A 29 -29.08 -0.75 4.71
C ALA A 29 -28.19 -1.27 3.57
N PRO A 30 -26.89 -1.52 3.81
CA PRO A 30 -26.01 -2.07 2.81
C PRO A 30 -26.44 -3.46 2.37
N THR A 31 -26.21 -3.79 1.10
CA THR A 31 -26.36 -5.15 0.58
C THR A 31 -25.46 -6.11 1.36
N ILE A 32 -26.01 -7.23 1.81
CA ILE A 32 -25.28 -8.25 2.56
C ILE A 32 -24.94 -9.39 1.60
N ILE A 33 -23.67 -9.54 1.27
CA ILE A 33 -23.20 -10.63 0.41
C ILE A 33 -23.16 -11.93 1.24
N ASP A 34 -23.80 -12.97 0.72
CA ASP A 34 -23.88 -14.29 1.34
C ASP A 34 -22.80 -15.25 0.83
N ARG A 35 -22.67 -15.33 -0.49
CA ARG A 35 -21.69 -16.22 -1.13
C ARG A 35 -21.16 -15.64 -2.42
N ALA A 36 -20.09 -16.24 -2.90
CA ALA A 36 -19.48 -15.87 -4.18
C ALA A 36 -18.95 -17.10 -4.91
N GLU A 37 -19.00 -17.05 -6.25
CA GLU A 37 -18.51 -18.11 -7.13
C GLU A 37 -17.82 -17.51 -8.36
N GLY A 38 -16.60 -17.94 -8.65
CA GLY A 38 -15.80 -17.38 -9.75
C GLY A 38 -15.58 -15.88 -9.55
N VAL A 39 -16.26 -15.06 -10.36
CA VAL A 39 -16.25 -13.58 -10.28
C VAL A 39 -17.62 -13.01 -9.91
N ARG A 40 -18.54 -13.86 -9.47
CA ARG A 40 -19.91 -13.48 -9.13
C ARG A 40 -20.11 -13.46 -7.62
N ILE A 41 -20.91 -12.52 -7.18
CA ILE A 41 -21.37 -12.38 -5.78
C ILE A 41 -22.88 -12.55 -5.75
N ILE A 42 -23.37 -13.18 -4.71
CA ILE A 42 -24.80 -13.39 -4.47
C ILE A 42 -25.14 -12.84 -3.09
N ASP A 43 -26.15 -12.00 -3.00
CA ASP A 43 -26.62 -11.43 -1.73
C ASP A 43 -27.60 -12.36 -1.00
N LEU A 44 -27.99 -11.97 0.23
CA LEU A 44 -28.95 -12.71 1.04
C LEU A 44 -30.36 -12.74 0.44
N ASP A 45 -30.70 -11.80 -0.43
CA ASP A 45 -31.99 -11.76 -1.14
C ASP A 45 -31.95 -12.61 -2.42
N GLY A 46 -30.80 -13.20 -2.77
CA GLY A 46 -30.59 -14.06 -3.92
C GLY A 46 -30.25 -13.33 -5.21
N HIS A 47 -30.02 -12.03 -5.18
CA HIS A 47 -29.57 -11.29 -6.37
C HIS A 47 -28.12 -11.61 -6.68
N GLU A 48 -27.87 -11.92 -7.95
CA GLU A 48 -26.55 -12.25 -8.47
C GLU A 48 -25.98 -11.07 -9.27
N ALA A 49 -24.71 -10.75 -9.06
CA ALA A 49 -23.98 -9.71 -9.79
C ALA A 49 -22.55 -10.14 -10.11
N VAL A 50 -21.98 -9.59 -11.18
CA VAL A 50 -20.54 -9.68 -11.42
C VAL A 50 -19.85 -8.67 -10.53
N ASP A 51 -18.86 -9.13 -9.76
CA ASP A 51 -18.02 -8.24 -8.96
C ASP A 51 -16.95 -7.52 -9.82
N ALA A 52 -17.38 -6.48 -10.50
CA ALA A 52 -16.51 -5.67 -11.35
C ALA A 52 -15.46 -4.84 -10.58
N VAL A 53 -15.62 -4.70 -9.26
CA VAL A 53 -14.66 -4.03 -8.38
C VAL A 53 -13.59 -4.99 -7.87
N GLY A 54 -13.83 -6.30 -7.99
CA GLY A 54 -12.91 -7.34 -7.51
C GLY A 54 -12.66 -7.23 -6.01
N GLY A 55 -13.72 -7.16 -5.20
CA GLY A 55 -13.67 -7.05 -3.75
C GLY A 55 -13.04 -5.76 -3.20
N LEU A 56 -12.77 -4.78 -3.98
CA LEU A 56 -11.98 -3.55 -3.82
C LEU A 56 -10.53 -3.74 -4.28
N TRP A 57 -10.40 -4.19 -5.55
CA TRP A 57 -9.11 -4.41 -6.26
C TRP A 57 -8.21 -5.47 -5.60
N CYS A 58 -8.79 -6.49 -5.00
CA CYS A 58 -8.05 -7.51 -4.26
C CYS A 58 -8.30 -8.95 -4.70
N ALA A 59 -9.46 -9.26 -5.31
CA ALA A 59 -9.85 -10.62 -5.67
C ALA A 59 -9.27 -11.06 -7.03
N ASN A 60 -7.93 -11.01 -7.19
CA ASN A 60 -7.25 -11.29 -8.47
C ASN A 60 -7.50 -12.70 -9.00
N LEU A 61 -7.73 -13.69 -8.12
CA LEU A 61 -8.00 -15.09 -8.46
C LEU A 61 -9.50 -15.43 -8.43
N GLY A 62 -10.37 -14.42 -8.21
CA GLY A 62 -11.78 -14.66 -7.94
C GLY A 62 -12.03 -15.40 -6.62
N TYR A 63 -13.25 -15.95 -6.46
CA TYR A 63 -13.72 -16.46 -5.17
C TYR A 63 -13.72 -18.00 -5.06
N SER A 64 -13.35 -18.72 -6.12
CA SER A 64 -13.51 -20.19 -6.20
C SER A 64 -12.20 -20.97 -6.28
N ASN A 65 -11.07 -20.40 -5.83
CA ASN A 65 -9.80 -21.12 -5.84
C ASN A 65 -9.74 -22.13 -4.69
N ASN A 66 -10.06 -23.40 -5.01
CA ASN A 66 -10.11 -24.47 -4.01
C ASN A 66 -8.73 -24.86 -3.48
N VAL A 67 -7.66 -24.66 -4.24
CA VAL A 67 -6.29 -24.93 -3.78
C VAL A 67 -5.95 -24.02 -2.60
N VAL A 68 -6.23 -22.72 -2.72
CA VAL A 68 -6.00 -21.75 -1.63
C VAL A 68 -6.88 -22.06 -0.43
N LYS A 69 -8.18 -22.33 -0.64
CA LYS A 69 -9.12 -22.68 0.44
C LYS A 69 -8.66 -23.92 1.22
N GLN A 70 -8.23 -24.96 0.49
CA GLN A 70 -7.76 -26.19 1.12
C GLN A 70 -6.47 -25.97 1.90
N ALA A 71 -5.49 -25.26 1.33
CA ALA A 71 -4.24 -24.95 2.03
C ALA A 71 -4.47 -24.18 3.33
N ILE A 72 -5.39 -23.20 3.35
CA ILE A 72 -5.77 -22.48 4.56
C ILE A 72 -6.40 -23.42 5.58
N SER A 73 -7.34 -24.28 5.16
CA SER A 73 -8.01 -25.25 6.03
C SER A 73 -7.01 -26.21 6.66
N ASP A 74 -6.13 -26.81 5.86
CA ASP A 74 -5.12 -27.76 6.34
C ASP A 74 -4.17 -27.12 7.34
N GLN A 75 -3.74 -25.89 7.07
CA GLN A 75 -2.85 -25.16 7.98
C GLN A 75 -3.55 -24.80 9.31
N LEU A 76 -4.82 -24.42 9.28
CA LEU A 76 -5.61 -24.13 10.48
C LEU A 76 -5.70 -25.36 11.40
N PHE A 77 -5.90 -26.56 10.84
CA PHE A 77 -5.92 -27.80 11.62
C PHE A 77 -4.53 -28.22 12.11
N LYS A 78 -3.47 -27.93 11.36
CA LYS A 78 -2.10 -28.28 11.73
C LYS A 78 -1.53 -27.36 12.79
N LEU A 79 -1.62 -26.03 12.56
CA LEU A 79 -1.11 -25.00 13.45
C LEU A 79 -1.78 -23.65 13.08
N PRO A 80 -2.83 -23.24 13.81
CA PRO A 80 -3.57 -22.01 13.49
C PRO A 80 -2.78 -20.74 13.78
N TYR A 81 -1.87 -20.79 14.77
CA TYR A 81 -1.05 -19.65 15.16
C TYR A 81 0.20 -20.11 15.89
N TYR A 82 1.31 -19.43 15.61
CA TYR A 82 2.45 -19.36 16.52
C TYR A 82 3.19 -18.05 16.32
N SER A 83 3.79 -17.53 17.40
CA SER A 83 4.52 -16.27 17.39
C SER A 83 5.79 -16.37 16.53
N ALA A 84 6.03 -15.34 15.72
CA ALA A 84 7.33 -15.10 15.07
C ALA A 84 8.18 -14.10 15.87
N PHE A 85 7.78 -13.78 17.11
CA PHE A 85 8.48 -12.83 17.97
C PHE A 85 9.61 -13.55 18.72
N ALA A 86 10.80 -12.92 18.71
CA ALA A 86 11.96 -13.30 19.53
C ALA A 86 12.31 -14.79 19.57
N GLY A 87 12.80 -15.32 18.45
CA GLY A 87 13.47 -16.64 18.43
C GLY A 87 12.59 -17.82 18.02
N THR A 88 11.37 -17.58 17.57
CA THR A 88 10.50 -18.61 16.98
C THR A 88 10.02 -18.20 15.60
N SER A 89 9.65 -19.17 14.77
CA SER A 89 9.08 -19.00 13.45
C SER A 89 8.28 -20.25 13.05
N ASN A 90 7.72 -20.25 11.83
CA ASN A 90 7.04 -21.40 11.25
C ASN A 90 7.37 -21.54 9.76
N ALA A 91 7.32 -22.77 9.24
CA ALA A 91 7.69 -23.06 7.86
C ALA A 91 6.85 -22.26 6.83
N PRO A 92 5.51 -22.18 6.92
CA PRO A 92 4.72 -21.40 5.97
C PRO A 92 5.12 -19.92 5.89
N ALA A 93 5.47 -19.27 7.00
CA ALA A 93 5.92 -17.88 6.97
C ALA A 93 7.27 -17.71 6.27
N ILE A 94 8.20 -18.67 6.46
CA ILE A 94 9.50 -18.68 5.80
C ILE A 94 9.34 -18.89 4.29
N GLU A 95 8.54 -19.87 3.88
CA GLU A 95 8.25 -20.16 2.47
C GLU A 95 7.52 -19.00 1.78
N ALA A 96 6.58 -18.37 2.48
CA ALA A 96 5.91 -17.17 1.99
C ALA A 96 6.88 -15.99 1.82
N ALA A 97 7.83 -15.81 2.75
CA ALA A 97 8.85 -14.76 2.64
C ALA A 97 9.74 -14.98 1.41
N GLU A 98 10.21 -16.22 1.20
CA GLU A 98 10.98 -16.59 0.02
C GLU A 98 10.19 -16.33 -1.27
N ALA A 99 8.94 -16.77 -1.34
CA ALA A 99 8.09 -16.59 -2.52
C ALA A 99 7.87 -15.10 -2.83
N VAL A 100 7.54 -14.28 -1.84
CA VAL A 100 7.32 -12.84 -2.02
C VAL A 100 8.59 -12.12 -2.46
N VAL A 101 9.74 -12.43 -1.86
CA VAL A 101 11.03 -11.86 -2.29
C VAL A 101 11.35 -12.28 -3.72
N ASN A 102 11.10 -13.54 -4.10
CA ASN A 102 11.33 -14.02 -5.46
C ASN A 102 10.45 -13.33 -6.50
N PHE A 103 9.17 -13.04 -6.19
CA PHE A 103 8.31 -12.26 -7.09
C PHE A 103 8.88 -10.87 -7.39
N PHE A 104 9.49 -10.22 -6.40
CA PHE A 104 10.02 -8.85 -6.50
C PHE A 104 11.55 -8.77 -6.57
N LYS A 105 12.22 -9.89 -6.91
CA LYS A 105 13.68 -9.95 -7.02
C LYS A 105 14.21 -9.01 -8.11
N GLU A 106 13.53 -8.93 -9.26
CA GLU A 106 13.92 -8.02 -10.35
C GLU A 106 13.69 -6.55 -10.01
N ASP A 107 12.82 -6.27 -9.02
CA ASP A 107 12.64 -4.94 -8.45
C ASP A 107 13.72 -4.59 -7.40
N GLY A 108 14.67 -5.49 -7.17
CA GLY A 108 15.77 -5.31 -6.22
C GLY A 108 15.43 -5.65 -4.78
N MET A 109 14.26 -6.23 -4.51
CA MET A 109 13.84 -6.58 -3.15
C MET A 109 14.59 -7.80 -2.60
N ALA A 110 15.03 -7.71 -1.34
CA ALA A 110 15.87 -8.72 -0.69
C ALA A 110 15.28 -9.27 0.62
N ARG A 111 14.43 -8.50 1.30
CA ARG A 111 13.83 -8.92 2.58
C ARG A 111 12.40 -8.41 2.69
N VAL A 112 11.56 -9.18 3.41
CA VAL A 112 10.15 -8.87 3.63
C VAL A 112 9.81 -8.85 5.12
N PHE A 113 8.97 -7.90 5.52
CA PHE A 113 8.32 -7.82 6.83
C PHE A 113 6.81 -7.93 6.61
N PHE A 114 6.18 -8.99 7.13
CA PHE A 114 4.74 -9.20 7.00
C PHE A 114 3.94 -8.32 7.97
N THR A 115 2.80 -7.88 7.51
CA THR A 115 1.83 -7.01 8.21
C THR A 115 0.41 -7.53 8.02
N SER A 116 -0.58 -6.88 8.65
CA SER A 116 -1.99 -7.28 8.54
C SER A 116 -2.70 -6.69 7.31
N GLY A 117 -2.12 -5.69 6.65
CA GLY A 117 -2.71 -5.03 5.49
C GLY A 117 -1.91 -3.83 5.00
N GLY A 118 -2.45 -3.11 4.00
CA GLY A 118 -1.74 -2.01 3.34
C GLY A 118 -1.40 -0.83 4.25
N SER A 119 -2.28 -0.46 5.18
CA SER A 119 -2.01 0.63 6.13
C SER A 119 -0.83 0.31 7.03
N ASP A 120 -0.78 -0.92 7.56
CA ASP A 120 0.35 -1.40 8.37
C ASP A 120 1.64 -1.43 7.56
N SER A 121 1.55 -1.86 6.29
CA SER A 121 2.72 -1.93 5.40
C SER A 121 3.31 -0.54 5.17
N VAL A 122 2.48 0.46 4.93
CA VAL A 122 2.94 1.85 4.74
C VAL A 122 3.55 2.41 6.03
N ASP A 123 2.88 2.26 7.17
CA ASP A 123 3.41 2.73 8.46
C ASP A 123 4.75 2.06 8.80
N THR A 124 4.86 0.76 8.51
CA THR A 124 6.11 0.00 8.65
C THR A 124 7.20 0.55 7.74
N ALA A 125 6.91 0.77 6.45
CA ALA A 125 7.87 1.35 5.50
C ALA A 125 8.36 2.74 5.94
N MET A 126 7.45 3.59 6.40
CA MET A 126 7.81 4.92 6.91
C MET A 126 8.72 4.83 8.16
N ARG A 127 8.39 3.97 9.11
CA ARG A 127 9.23 3.73 10.29
C ARG A 127 10.61 3.22 9.90
N MET A 128 10.69 2.20 9.05
CA MET A 128 11.95 1.62 8.57
C MET A 128 12.80 2.66 7.83
N ALA A 129 12.19 3.54 7.02
CA ALA A 129 12.91 4.60 6.33
C ALA A 129 13.62 5.57 7.29
N ARG A 130 12.94 6.01 8.38
CA ARG A 130 13.58 6.83 9.42
C ARG A 130 14.67 6.08 10.16
N GLN A 131 14.40 4.83 10.51
CA GLN A 131 15.35 3.98 11.24
C GLN A 131 16.59 3.70 10.39
N TYR A 132 16.44 3.40 9.10
CA TYR A 132 17.56 3.26 8.15
C TYR A 132 18.47 4.51 8.18
N HIS A 133 17.89 5.69 8.04
CA HIS A 133 18.67 6.91 8.03
C HIS A 133 19.38 7.15 9.39
N ARG A 134 18.72 6.81 10.50
CA ARG A 134 19.33 6.88 11.83
C ARG A 134 20.53 5.93 11.94
N LEU A 135 20.41 4.68 11.49
CA LEU A 135 21.50 3.69 11.44
C LEU A 135 22.66 4.17 10.53
N ARG A 136 22.36 4.98 9.53
CA ARG A 136 23.36 5.62 8.65
C ARG A 136 23.93 6.93 9.20
N GLY A 137 23.67 7.27 10.46
CA GLY A 137 24.15 8.50 11.08
C GLY A 137 23.46 9.78 10.60
N GLN A 138 22.26 9.68 10.03
CA GLN A 138 21.47 10.78 9.49
C GLN A 138 20.10 10.92 10.21
N PRO A 139 20.06 11.05 11.56
CA PRO A 139 18.81 11.04 12.33
C PRO A 139 17.88 12.22 12.03
N GLN A 140 18.38 13.27 11.38
CA GLN A 140 17.60 14.43 10.94
C GLN A 140 16.68 14.15 9.73
N ARG A 141 16.86 13.03 9.02
CA ARG A 141 16.00 12.62 7.90
C ARG A 141 14.68 12.03 8.41
N ILE A 142 13.69 12.90 8.63
CA ILE A 142 12.40 12.55 9.25
C ILE A 142 11.19 12.98 8.42
N LYS A 143 11.40 13.76 7.33
CA LYS A 143 10.33 14.29 6.50
C LYS A 143 9.97 13.31 5.39
N TYR A 144 8.73 13.40 4.91
CA TYR A 144 8.22 12.59 3.80
C TYR A 144 7.62 13.47 2.72
N LEU A 145 7.80 13.04 1.48
CA LEU A 145 7.12 13.60 0.31
C LEU A 145 6.13 12.58 -0.23
N SER A 146 5.00 13.04 -0.73
CA SER A 146 3.98 12.23 -1.40
C SER A 146 3.26 13.03 -2.47
N LEU A 147 2.37 12.40 -3.23
CA LEU A 147 1.59 13.07 -4.26
C LEU A 147 0.18 13.44 -3.75
N LYS A 148 -0.31 14.62 -4.09
CA LYS A 148 -1.75 14.94 -3.99
C LYS A 148 -2.54 13.86 -4.73
N LYS A 149 -3.77 13.58 -4.27
CA LYS A 149 -4.63 12.48 -4.74
C LYS A 149 -4.12 11.07 -4.40
N GLY A 150 -2.91 10.89 -3.86
CA GLY A 150 -2.41 9.60 -3.39
C GLY A 150 -3.21 9.06 -2.21
N TYR A 151 -3.26 7.73 -2.09
CA TYR A 151 -3.88 7.02 -0.98
C TYR A 151 -2.93 5.95 -0.43
N HIS A 152 -2.56 6.08 0.83
CA HIS A 152 -1.56 5.24 1.48
C HIS A 152 -2.05 4.60 2.79
N GLY A 153 -3.37 4.41 2.92
CA GLY A 153 -3.98 3.83 4.10
C GLY A 153 -4.54 4.85 5.09
N THR A 154 -5.02 4.36 6.24
CA THR A 154 -5.76 5.14 7.22
C THR A 154 -5.11 5.16 8.61
N HIS A 155 -3.99 4.45 8.85
CA HIS A 155 -3.18 4.65 10.04
C HIS A 155 -2.52 6.04 10.01
N PHE A 156 -2.12 6.58 11.15
CA PHE A 156 -1.66 7.96 11.23
C PHE A 156 -0.48 8.29 10.31
N GLY A 157 0.44 7.37 10.09
CA GLY A 157 1.52 7.53 9.11
C GLY A 157 0.98 7.60 7.68
N GLY A 158 0.22 6.59 7.26
CA GLY A 158 -0.40 6.54 5.94
C GLY A 158 -1.34 7.73 5.70
N ALA A 159 -2.18 8.07 6.69
CA ALA A 159 -3.06 9.26 6.61
C ALA A 159 -2.27 10.55 6.42
N SER A 160 -1.09 10.66 7.02
CA SER A 160 -0.23 11.85 6.93
C SER A 160 0.33 12.08 5.54
N VAL A 161 0.60 11.01 4.79
CA VAL A 161 1.08 11.06 3.41
C VAL A 161 -0.03 10.91 2.37
N ASN A 162 -1.30 10.72 2.78
CA ASN A 162 -2.45 10.76 1.87
C ASN A 162 -2.60 12.14 1.24
N GLY A 163 -2.75 12.19 -0.06
CA GLY A 163 -2.92 13.41 -0.83
C GLY A 163 -4.38 13.80 -1.09
N ASN A 164 -5.33 13.09 -0.51
CA ASN A 164 -6.76 13.35 -0.66
C ASN A 164 -7.33 13.87 0.68
N GLN A 165 -7.94 15.06 0.65
CA GLN A 165 -8.52 15.74 1.80
C GLN A 165 -9.52 14.85 2.56
N ARG A 166 -10.33 14.07 1.85
CA ARG A 166 -11.33 13.16 2.44
C ARG A 166 -10.75 12.20 3.49
N PHE A 167 -9.48 11.79 3.33
CA PHE A 167 -8.81 10.84 4.22
C PHE A 167 -7.94 11.51 5.29
N ARG A 168 -8.03 12.83 5.45
CA ARG A 168 -7.17 13.62 6.32
C ARG A 168 -7.90 14.54 7.27
N THR A 169 -8.75 15.42 6.76
CA THR A 169 -9.26 16.60 7.47
C THR A 169 -9.90 16.28 8.82
N ALA A 170 -10.60 15.15 8.91
CA ALA A 170 -11.27 14.74 10.16
C ALA A 170 -10.29 14.22 11.24
N TYR A 171 -9.01 13.98 10.88
CA TYR A 171 -8.03 13.32 11.75
C TYR A 171 -6.85 14.22 12.10
N GLU A 172 -6.82 15.45 11.60
CA GLU A 172 -5.74 16.40 11.88
C GLU A 172 -5.74 16.85 13.36
N PRO A 173 -4.56 17.09 14.00
CA PRO A 173 -3.25 17.11 13.37
C PRO A 173 -2.65 15.72 13.12
N LEU A 174 -2.10 15.53 11.93
CA LEU A 174 -1.40 14.31 11.52
C LEU A 174 0.10 14.41 11.81
N LEU A 175 0.90 13.43 11.38
CA LEU A 175 2.34 13.42 11.58
C LEU A 175 2.98 14.64 10.90
N PRO A 176 3.77 15.46 11.63
CA PRO A 176 4.45 16.60 11.05
C PRO A 176 5.55 16.17 10.06
N GLY A 177 5.86 17.05 9.11
CA GLY A 177 6.92 16.83 8.13
C GLY A 177 6.48 15.98 6.92
N CYS A 178 5.18 15.91 6.63
CA CYS A 178 4.64 15.28 5.43
C CYS A 178 4.18 16.34 4.42
N TYR A 179 4.79 16.37 3.24
CA TYR A 179 4.56 17.39 2.21
C TYR A 179 3.99 16.75 0.93
N HIS A 180 3.09 17.46 0.25
CA HIS A 180 2.30 16.90 -0.84
C HIS A 180 2.55 17.66 -2.14
N LEU A 181 3.20 16.99 -3.07
CA LEU A 181 3.49 17.48 -4.42
C LEU A 181 2.26 17.42 -5.33
N PRO A 182 2.19 18.20 -6.40
CA PRO A 182 1.17 18.02 -7.42
C PRO A 182 1.12 16.59 -7.95
N SER A 183 -0.09 16.10 -8.29
CA SER A 183 -0.25 14.81 -8.98
C SER A 183 0.03 14.98 -10.48
N PRO A 184 0.65 13.99 -11.15
CA PRO A 184 0.83 13.97 -12.61
C PRO A 184 -0.48 13.65 -13.35
N TYR A 185 -1.55 14.39 -13.05
CA TYR A 185 -2.91 14.19 -13.54
C TYR A 185 -3.19 15.13 -14.72
N SER A 186 -3.00 14.67 -15.95
CA SER A 186 -3.10 15.48 -17.17
C SER A 186 -4.50 16.11 -17.39
N TYR A 187 -5.57 15.44 -16.93
CA TYR A 187 -6.93 15.98 -17.06
C TYR A 187 -7.15 17.22 -16.19
N ARG A 188 -6.53 17.31 -14.98
CA ARG A 188 -6.71 18.44 -14.07
C ARG A 188 -5.52 18.62 -13.15
N ASN A 189 -4.71 19.64 -13.37
CA ASN A 189 -3.50 19.93 -12.60
C ASN A 189 -3.29 21.45 -12.46
N PRO A 190 -2.45 21.89 -11.48
CA PRO A 190 -2.22 23.31 -11.22
C PRO A 190 -1.39 24.02 -12.30
N PHE A 191 -0.77 23.28 -13.20
CA PHE A 191 0.07 23.83 -14.28
C PHE A 191 -0.73 24.11 -15.56
N HIS A 192 -2.00 23.69 -15.61
CA HIS A 192 -2.84 23.75 -16.81
C HIS A 192 -2.22 23.07 -18.04
N GLU A 193 -1.35 22.05 -17.81
CA GLU A 193 -0.70 21.30 -18.87
C GLU A 193 -1.45 19.98 -19.11
N SER A 194 -1.82 19.74 -20.37
CA SER A 194 -2.54 18.53 -20.79
C SER A 194 -1.64 17.47 -21.44
N ASP A 195 -0.43 17.85 -21.87
CA ASP A 195 0.56 16.91 -22.38
C ASP A 195 1.17 16.12 -21.21
N PRO A 196 0.99 14.78 -21.15
CA PRO A 196 1.43 13.99 -20.02
C PRO A 196 2.95 14.03 -19.78
N ALA A 197 3.76 14.07 -20.86
CA ALA A 197 5.20 14.07 -20.76
C ALA A 197 5.74 15.42 -20.24
N LYS A 198 5.17 16.54 -20.70
CA LYS A 198 5.50 17.86 -20.16
C LYS A 198 5.05 17.99 -18.71
N LEU A 199 3.84 17.51 -18.39
CA LEU A 199 3.36 17.52 -17.02
C LEU A 199 4.27 16.71 -16.10
N ALA A 200 4.75 15.55 -16.53
CA ALA A 200 5.70 14.74 -15.76
C ALA A 200 6.96 15.54 -15.40
N GLN A 201 7.52 16.30 -16.37
CA GLN A 201 8.68 17.18 -16.14
C GLN A 201 8.35 18.32 -15.16
N MET A 202 7.16 18.95 -15.28
CA MET A 202 6.75 20.03 -14.38
C MET A 202 6.55 19.54 -12.94
N VAL A 203 5.94 18.36 -12.77
CA VAL A 203 5.78 17.75 -11.44
C VAL A 203 7.13 17.33 -10.85
N ALA A 204 8.03 16.78 -11.67
CA ALA A 204 9.40 16.47 -11.24
C ALA A 204 10.19 17.73 -10.84
N GLN A 205 10.03 18.84 -11.57
CA GLN A 205 10.63 20.10 -11.18
C GLN A 205 10.04 20.63 -9.86
N ALA A 206 8.72 20.57 -9.67
CA ALA A 206 8.10 20.95 -8.41
C ALA A 206 8.57 20.07 -7.23
N MET A 207 8.83 18.79 -7.48
CA MET A 207 9.46 17.89 -6.49
C MET A 207 10.87 18.35 -6.13
N GLN A 208 11.69 18.71 -7.13
CA GLN A 208 13.04 19.21 -6.92
C GLN A 208 13.04 20.52 -6.09
N ASP A 209 12.14 21.45 -6.42
CA ASP A 209 12.01 22.74 -5.75
C ASP A 209 11.59 22.55 -4.29
N GLU A 210 10.62 21.65 -4.03
CA GLU A 210 10.18 21.34 -2.66
C GLU A 210 11.30 20.69 -1.84
N ILE A 211 12.06 19.76 -2.43
CA ILE A 211 13.20 19.13 -1.76
C ILE A 211 14.23 20.18 -1.34
N LEU A 212 14.56 21.10 -2.21
CA LEU A 212 15.53 22.17 -1.91
C LEU A 212 14.98 23.12 -0.84
N PHE A 213 13.69 23.45 -0.88
CA PHE A 213 13.05 24.30 0.12
C PHE A 213 13.01 23.65 1.51
N GLN A 214 12.79 22.34 1.58
CA GLN A 214 12.71 21.59 2.83
C GLN A 214 14.05 21.21 3.45
N ASP A 215 15.17 21.49 2.82
CA ASP A 215 16.49 20.93 3.08
C ASP A 215 16.57 19.42 2.76
N PRO A 216 17.25 19.05 1.67
CA PRO A 216 17.39 17.66 1.22
C PRO A 216 17.90 16.70 2.29
N SER A 217 18.73 17.18 3.22
CA SER A 217 19.30 16.37 4.31
C SER A 217 18.28 15.97 5.38
N THR A 218 17.06 16.53 5.34
CA THR A 218 16.01 16.27 6.33
C THR A 218 14.92 15.33 5.83
N ILE A 219 14.94 14.98 4.53
CA ILE A 219 13.92 14.16 3.90
C ILE A 219 14.34 12.69 3.97
N ALA A 220 13.48 11.85 4.55
CA ALA A 220 13.69 10.42 4.68
C ALA A 220 13.27 9.69 3.41
N ALA A 221 12.06 9.92 2.92
CA ALA A 221 11.52 9.19 1.78
C ALA A 221 10.49 9.99 0.97
N PHE A 222 10.38 9.60 -0.29
CA PHE A 222 9.25 9.91 -1.17
C PHE A 222 8.43 8.65 -1.37
N ILE A 223 7.11 8.70 -1.11
CA ILE A 223 6.17 7.61 -1.33
C ILE A 223 5.20 7.95 -2.45
N MET A 224 4.98 6.99 -3.35
CA MET A 224 3.99 7.11 -4.42
C MET A 224 3.39 5.77 -4.83
N GLU A 225 2.16 5.79 -5.29
CA GLU A 225 1.57 4.70 -6.08
C GLU A 225 2.08 4.81 -7.53
N PRO A 226 2.55 3.73 -8.19
CA PRO A 226 2.92 3.75 -9.61
C PRO A 226 1.77 4.20 -10.54
N ILE A 227 0.53 3.87 -10.15
CA ILE A 227 -0.73 4.40 -10.70
C ILE A 227 -1.59 4.75 -9.49
N GLN A 228 -2.00 6.01 -9.37
CA GLN A 228 -2.81 6.45 -8.23
C GLN A 228 -4.24 5.88 -8.34
N GLY A 229 -4.53 4.82 -7.57
CA GLY A 229 -5.79 4.08 -7.66
C GLY A 229 -6.97 4.88 -7.12
N ALA A 230 -7.04 5.08 -5.81
CA ALA A 230 -8.14 5.79 -5.14
C ALA A 230 -8.24 7.28 -5.53
N GLY A 231 -7.17 7.85 -6.06
CA GLY A 231 -7.12 9.20 -6.60
C GLY A 231 -7.92 9.39 -7.90
N GLY A 232 -8.30 8.30 -8.56
CA GLY A 232 -9.09 8.28 -9.79
C GLY A 232 -8.44 7.51 -10.94
N VAL A 233 -7.67 6.47 -10.64
CA VAL A 233 -6.90 5.66 -11.60
C VAL A 233 -6.03 6.56 -12.48
N ILE A 234 -5.22 7.39 -11.83
CA ILE A 234 -4.34 8.34 -12.52
C ILE A 234 -3.10 7.60 -13.00
N VAL A 235 -3.00 7.42 -14.30
CA VAL A 235 -1.85 6.82 -14.98
C VAL A 235 -0.91 7.95 -15.37
N PRO A 236 0.31 8.03 -14.79
CA PRO A 236 1.27 9.05 -15.16
C PRO A 236 1.92 8.74 -16.51
N ASP A 237 2.59 9.72 -17.10
CA ASP A 237 3.51 9.45 -18.20
C ASP A 237 4.63 8.50 -17.76
N ALA A 238 5.08 7.63 -18.65
CA ALA A 238 6.10 6.60 -18.39
C ALA A 238 7.44 7.17 -17.87
N SER A 239 7.72 8.44 -18.15
CA SER A 239 8.93 9.12 -17.67
C SER A 239 8.85 9.56 -16.22
N PHE A 240 7.64 9.78 -15.65
CA PHE A 240 7.49 10.42 -14.35
C PHE A 240 8.17 9.65 -13.21
N MET A 241 7.93 8.35 -13.11
CA MET A 241 8.51 7.57 -12.02
C MET A 241 10.04 7.49 -12.12
N LYS A 242 10.59 7.47 -13.35
CA LYS A 242 12.04 7.55 -13.59
C LYS A 242 12.63 8.88 -13.15
N LEU A 243 11.99 9.99 -13.51
CA LEU A 243 12.40 11.33 -13.08
C LEU A 243 12.39 11.45 -11.55
N ALA A 244 11.34 10.95 -10.89
CA ALA A 244 11.25 10.93 -9.43
C ALA A 244 12.35 10.06 -8.81
N ARG A 245 12.65 8.88 -9.38
CA ARG A 245 13.76 8.01 -8.91
C ARG A 245 15.10 8.73 -9.01
N ASP A 246 15.37 9.37 -10.14
CA ASP A 246 16.63 10.10 -10.36
C ASP A 246 16.79 11.27 -9.36
N ILE A 247 15.71 11.97 -9.05
CA ILE A 247 15.69 13.03 -8.04
C ILE A 247 15.99 12.44 -6.64
N CYS A 248 15.32 11.35 -6.27
CA CYS A 248 15.55 10.66 -5.00
C CYS A 248 17.03 10.23 -4.87
N ASN A 249 17.59 9.63 -5.92
CA ASN A 249 18.99 9.19 -5.94
C ASN A 249 19.97 10.36 -5.72
N ARG A 250 19.75 11.50 -6.39
CA ARG A 250 20.64 12.68 -6.25
C ARG A 250 20.69 13.23 -4.84
N HIS A 251 19.59 13.10 -4.08
CA HIS A 251 19.48 13.66 -2.74
C HIS A 251 19.58 12.62 -1.61
N GLY A 252 19.80 11.34 -1.94
CA GLY A 252 19.84 10.25 -0.95
C GLY A 252 18.51 10.06 -0.23
N ILE A 253 17.39 10.33 -0.90
CA ILE A 253 16.02 10.15 -0.42
C ILE A 253 15.57 8.74 -0.80
N LEU A 254 15.02 7.97 0.13
CA LEU A 254 14.48 6.66 -0.19
C LEU A 254 13.20 6.78 -1.03
N MET A 255 13.04 5.92 -2.03
CA MET A 255 11.81 5.82 -2.81
C MET A 255 11.00 4.62 -2.34
N ILE A 256 9.78 4.86 -1.86
CA ILE A 256 8.81 3.84 -1.49
C ILE A 256 7.77 3.73 -2.59
N SER A 257 7.70 2.58 -3.27
CA SER A 257 6.63 2.27 -4.20
C SER A 257 5.48 1.62 -3.45
N ASP A 258 4.34 2.29 -3.43
CA ASP A 258 3.12 1.72 -2.87
C ASP A 258 2.43 0.84 -3.92
N GLU A 259 2.70 -0.46 -3.83
CA GLU A 259 2.20 -1.50 -4.73
C GLU A 259 0.94 -2.20 -4.20
N VAL A 260 0.29 -1.64 -3.21
CA VAL A 260 -0.91 -2.22 -2.59
C VAL A 260 -2.01 -2.49 -3.62
N ILE A 261 -2.13 -1.65 -4.66
CA ILE A 261 -3.05 -1.88 -5.78
C ILE A 261 -2.33 -2.44 -7.00
N THR A 262 -1.17 -1.90 -7.34
CA THR A 262 -0.47 -2.17 -8.61
C THR A 262 0.31 -3.47 -8.63
N GLY A 263 0.61 -4.04 -7.47
CA GLY A 263 1.33 -5.30 -7.36
C GLY A 263 0.52 -6.53 -7.81
N PHE A 264 1.22 -7.65 -7.97
CA PHE A 264 0.67 -8.97 -8.28
C PHE A 264 -0.13 -9.02 -9.58
N GLY A 265 0.45 -8.46 -10.67
CA GLY A 265 -0.08 -8.61 -12.03
C GLY A 265 -1.08 -7.54 -12.47
N ARG A 266 -1.41 -6.55 -11.63
CA ARG A 266 -2.41 -5.52 -11.97
C ARG A 266 -2.05 -4.70 -13.20
N THR A 267 -0.76 -4.44 -13.44
CA THR A 267 -0.24 -3.67 -14.58
C THR A 267 0.26 -4.54 -15.74
N GLY A 268 0.12 -5.87 -15.62
CA GLY A 268 0.72 -6.84 -16.54
C GLY A 268 2.11 -7.31 -16.10
N ASP A 269 2.74 -6.60 -15.16
CA ASP A 269 3.99 -6.95 -14.49
C ASP A 269 3.74 -7.31 -13.02
N TRP A 270 4.70 -7.91 -12.33
CA TRP A 270 4.59 -8.22 -10.91
C TRP A 270 4.47 -6.98 -10.03
N SER A 271 5.07 -5.86 -10.45
CA SER A 271 4.92 -4.56 -9.80
C SER A 271 4.66 -3.44 -10.81
N GLY A 272 4.00 -2.37 -10.37
CA GLY A 272 3.86 -1.15 -11.16
C GLY A 272 5.19 -0.43 -11.36
N ALA A 273 6.10 -0.50 -10.39
CA ALA A 273 7.45 0.04 -10.52
C ALA A 273 8.22 -0.64 -11.66
N ARG A 274 8.15 -1.98 -11.78
CA ARG A 274 8.73 -2.75 -12.89
C ARG A 274 8.14 -2.34 -14.23
N HIS A 275 6.82 -2.17 -14.29
CA HIS A 275 6.14 -1.69 -15.50
C HIS A 275 6.71 -0.36 -16.02
N TRP A 276 7.08 0.54 -15.12
CA TRP A 276 7.72 1.81 -15.46
C TRP A 276 9.26 1.72 -15.60
N GLY A 277 9.85 0.54 -15.38
CA GLY A 277 11.29 0.31 -15.44
C GLY A 277 12.07 1.02 -14.32
N VAL A 278 11.52 1.04 -13.10
CA VAL A 278 12.11 1.65 -11.91
C VAL A 278 12.30 0.62 -10.81
N GLN A 279 13.44 0.67 -10.13
CA GLN A 279 13.69 -0.09 -8.90
C GLN A 279 13.58 0.85 -7.69
N PRO A 280 12.55 0.71 -6.86
CA PRO A 280 12.43 1.48 -5.62
C PRO A 280 13.36 0.92 -4.53
N ASP A 281 13.55 1.68 -3.45
CA ASP A 281 14.30 1.20 -2.28
C ASP A 281 13.43 0.31 -1.38
N MET A 282 12.14 0.59 -1.36
CA MET A 282 11.14 -0.14 -0.58
C MET A 282 9.84 -0.29 -1.37
N MET A 283 9.08 -1.34 -1.05
CA MET A 283 7.74 -1.57 -1.61
C MET A 283 6.76 -1.91 -0.50
N THR A 284 5.53 -1.45 -0.63
CA THR A 284 4.42 -1.87 0.24
C THR A 284 3.40 -2.65 -0.58
N VAL A 285 2.99 -3.81 -0.10
CA VAL A 285 2.05 -4.70 -0.77
C VAL A 285 0.94 -5.15 0.17
N ALA A 286 -0.23 -5.43 -0.41
CA ALA A 286 -1.38 -6.04 0.26
C ALA A 286 -2.32 -6.60 -0.81
N LYS A 287 -3.61 -6.65 -0.59
CA LYS A 287 -4.67 -7.00 -1.56
C LYS A 287 -4.35 -8.26 -2.38
N GLY A 288 -3.72 -8.08 -3.55
CA GLY A 288 -3.38 -9.16 -4.46
C GLY A 288 -2.45 -10.23 -3.88
N ILE A 289 -1.67 -9.93 -2.84
CA ILE A 289 -0.76 -10.88 -2.20
C ILE A 289 -1.46 -12.17 -1.74
N THR A 290 -2.72 -12.08 -1.32
CA THR A 290 -3.54 -13.24 -0.94
C THR A 290 -4.82 -13.37 -1.76
N SER A 291 -5.03 -12.49 -2.74
CA SER A 291 -6.31 -12.38 -3.45
C SER A 291 -7.51 -12.25 -2.49
N ALA A 292 -7.30 -11.59 -1.35
CA ALA A 292 -8.26 -11.39 -0.26
C ALA A 292 -8.75 -12.66 0.46
N TYR A 293 -8.16 -13.83 0.21
CA TYR A 293 -8.49 -15.05 0.96
C TYR A 293 -8.07 -14.97 2.42
N PHE A 294 -7.07 -14.16 2.74
CA PHE A 294 -6.58 -13.92 4.09
C PHE A 294 -6.04 -12.48 4.21
N PRO A 295 -6.26 -11.78 5.34
CA PRO A 295 -5.74 -10.44 5.54
C PRO A 295 -4.22 -10.46 5.77
N VAL A 296 -3.45 -10.04 4.77
CA VAL A 296 -1.98 -9.92 4.82
C VAL A 296 -1.56 -8.68 4.03
N GLY A 297 -0.55 -8.01 4.53
CA GLY A 297 0.26 -7.05 3.82
C GLY A 297 1.74 -7.34 4.03
N ALA A 298 2.60 -6.61 3.35
CA ALA A 298 4.03 -6.69 3.60
C ALA A 298 4.75 -5.40 3.19
N THR A 299 5.87 -5.15 3.86
CA THR A 299 6.87 -4.17 3.49
C THR A 299 8.12 -4.92 3.01
N LEU A 300 8.58 -4.60 1.82
CA LEU A 300 9.82 -5.14 1.27
C LEU A 300 10.89 -4.06 1.23
N VAL A 301 12.13 -4.47 1.39
CA VAL A 301 13.29 -3.60 1.32
C VAL A 301 14.35 -4.19 0.40
N ASN A 302 15.15 -3.33 -0.24
CA ASN A 302 16.29 -3.74 -1.03
C ASN A 302 17.47 -4.22 -0.14
N ALA A 303 18.49 -4.79 -0.78
CA ALA A 303 19.67 -5.32 -0.09
C ALA A 303 20.42 -4.25 0.73
N THR A 304 20.51 -3.02 0.22
CA THR A 304 21.20 -1.92 0.89
C THR A 304 20.53 -1.54 2.22
N ILE A 305 19.20 -1.54 2.25
CA ILE A 305 18.47 -1.30 3.50
C ILE A 305 18.62 -2.49 4.43
N ALA A 306 18.42 -3.72 3.94
CA ALA A 306 18.56 -4.93 4.74
C ALA A 306 19.93 -5.00 5.43
N GLU A 307 21.02 -4.76 4.69
CA GLU A 307 22.39 -4.76 5.18
C GLU A 307 22.62 -3.72 6.30
N ALA A 308 22.01 -2.53 6.19
CA ALA A 308 22.13 -1.51 7.23
C ALA A 308 21.54 -1.96 8.57
N PHE A 309 20.46 -2.72 8.55
CA PHE A 309 19.86 -3.31 9.76
C PHE A 309 20.67 -4.51 10.28
N GLU A 310 21.17 -5.34 9.37
CA GLU A 310 21.95 -6.54 9.71
C GLU A 310 23.32 -6.22 10.31
N SER A 311 23.95 -5.14 9.85
CA SER A 311 25.26 -4.70 10.31
C SER A 311 25.22 -3.85 11.58
N ASP A 312 24.02 -3.51 12.07
CA ASP A 312 23.87 -2.68 13.27
C ASP A 312 24.33 -3.39 14.53
N GLN A 313 25.21 -2.75 15.28
CA GLN A 313 25.72 -3.23 16.57
C GLN A 313 25.17 -2.41 17.76
N SER A 314 24.39 -1.36 17.49
CA SER A 314 23.83 -0.49 18.53
C SER A 314 22.58 -1.08 19.22
N GLY A 315 21.94 -2.08 18.58
CA GLY A 315 20.62 -2.61 18.95
C GLY A 315 19.45 -1.75 18.46
N GLU A 316 19.72 -0.66 17.75
CA GLU A 316 18.67 0.18 17.15
C GLU A 316 18.12 -0.39 15.84
N GLY A 317 18.72 -1.47 15.30
CA GLY A 317 18.29 -2.19 14.10
C GLY A 317 17.12 -3.16 14.31
N SER A 318 16.58 -3.28 15.52
CA SER A 318 15.36 -4.08 15.77
C SER A 318 14.12 -3.34 15.27
N ILE A 319 13.25 -4.04 14.52
CA ILE A 319 12.04 -3.47 13.89
C ILE A 319 10.81 -3.81 14.75
#